data_652dd0e855395c59c7d6f4b1d9b8baa3
#
_entry.id   652dd0e855395c59c7d6f4b1d9b8baa3
#
_cell.length_a   1.000
_cell.length_b   1.000
_cell.length_c   1.000
_cell.angle_alpha   90.00
_cell.angle_beta   90.00
_cell.angle_gamma   90.00
#
_symmetry.space_group_name_H-M   'P 1'
#
loop_
_entity.id
_entity.type
_entity.pdbx_description
1 polymer ?
#
loop_
_entity_poly.entity_id
_entity_poly.type
_entity_poly.pdbx_seq_one_letter_code
_entity_poly.pdbx_strand_id
1 'polypeptide(L)'
;MQSVPSGQPSGDERDRIVESTFDCLFEPHQGPVHVSAILARAEVSSRAFYRHFESKDDLFLAMLGQVTELLAVALDEIAAPDAPGDPDPLSRLRAWLDRMFTLASSTELHRYLAVVDCDEMRSAKGYREAREQSRVRRESSLVAILAMGLADGSFPLTEPESDAIAIAALVSRELTSARIYDPAQVPVARDRVERFALRALGVVAANTVNSDTTAQ
;
A
#
# COMPACT_ATOMS: atom_id res chain seq x y z
N MET A 1 34.55 6.44 38.45
CA MET A 1 33.10 6.64 38.14
C MET A 1 33.05 7.30 36.78
N GLN A 2 32.96 6.51 35.70
CA GLN A 2 32.85 7.03 34.34
C GLN A 2 31.41 6.97 33.94
N SER A 3 30.87 8.13 33.61
CA SER A 3 29.50 8.29 33.09
C SER A 3 29.42 7.70 31.68
N VAL A 4 28.53 6.73 31.48
CA VAL A 4 28.20 6.16 30.18
C VAL A 4 27.38 7.21 29.41
N PRO A 5 27.74 7.55 28.17
CA PRO A 5 26.91 8.44 27.35
C PRO A 5 25.66 7.68 26.88
N SER A 6 24.51 8.10 27.34
CA SER A 6 23.19 7.67 26.87
C SER A 6 22.95 8.27 25.48
N GLY A 7 23.52 7.65 24.47
CA GLY A 7 23.26 7.95 23.07
C GLY A 7 22.43 6.81 22.45
N GLN A 8 21.10 6.78 22.68
CA GLN A 8 20.24 5.99 21.82
C GLN A 8 20.06 6.72 20.48
N PRO A 9 20.05 5.99 19.34
CA PRO A 9 20.02 6.63 18.04
C PRO A 9 18.73 7.40 17.82
N SER A 10 18.82 8.54 17.15
CA SER A 10 17.73 9.47 16.82
C SER A 10 16.57 8.81 16.07
N GLY A 11 16.80 7.67 15.40
CA GLY A 11 15.75 6.87 14.74
C GLY A 11 14.75 6.26 15.71
N ASP A 12 15.21 5.77 16.86
CA ASP A 12 14.35 5.12 17.86
C ASP A 12 13.32 6.09 18.48
N GLU A 13 13.66 7.36 18.72
CA GLU A 13 12.70 8.35 19.24
C GLU A 13 11.61 8.70 18.21
N ARG A 14 12.01 8.91 16.96
CA ARG A 14 11.08 9.22 15.87
C ARG A 14 10.10 8.07 15.66
N ASP A 15 10.57 6.85 15.63
CA ASP A 15 9.76 5.65 15.40
C ASP A 15 8.80 5.41 16.58
N ARG A 16 9.22 5.61 17.81
CA ARG A 16 8.34 5.56 18.99
C ARG A 16 7.24 6.60 18.95
N ILE A 17 7.52 7.83 18.49
CA ILE A 17 6.51 8.88 18.35
C ILE A 17 5.48 8.46 17.29
N VAL A 18 5.92 7.95 16.15
CA VAL A 18 5.05 7.49 15.06
C VAL A 18 4.16 6.33 15.52
N GLU A 19 4.73 5.30 16.14
CA GLU A 19 4.01 4.14 16.66
C GLU A 19 2.99 4.53 17.73
N SER A 20 3.40 5.36 18.70
CA SER A 20 2.50 5.86 19.74
C SER A 20 1.35 6.70 19.18
N THR A 21 1.60 7.47 18.10
CA THR A 21 0.56 8.23 17.41
C THR A 21 -0.44 7.31 16.75
N PHE A 22 0.06 6.27 16.09
CA PHE A 22 -0.78 5.25 15.47
C PHE A 22 -1.71 4.61 16.48
N ASP A 23 -1.20 4.20 17.63
CA ASP A 23 -1.99 3.61 18.71
C ASP A 23 -3.03 4.59 19.28
N CYS A 24 -2.64 5.87 19.51
CA CYS A 24 -3.55 6.90 19.99
C CYS A 24 -4.72 7.16 19.03
N LEU A 25 -4.48 7.08 17.72
CA LEU A 25 -5.52 7.26 16.70
C LEU A 25 -6.39 6.00 16.50
N PHE A 26 -5.83 4.82 16.73
CA PHE A 26 -6.53 3.55 16.55
C PHE A 26 -7.42 3.21 17.76
N GLU A 27 -6.97 3.52 18.96
CA GLU A 27 -7.73 3.25 20.19
C GLU A 27 -8.96 4.16 20.30
N PRO A 28 -10.07 3.70 20.90
CA PRO A 28 -11.23 4.56 21.13
C PRO A 28 -10.85 5.78 21.97
N HIS A 29 -11.06 6.98 21.44
CA HIS A 29 -10.78 8.24 22.11
C HIS A 29 -11.93 9.23 21.94
N GLN A 30 -12.06 10.17 22.89
CA GLN A 30 -13.03 11.26 22.82
C GLN A 30 -12.33 12.55 22.36
N GLY A 31 -12.76 13.07 21.20
CA GLY A 31 -12.18 14.29 20.62
C GLY A 31 -10.80 14.09 20.00
N PRO A 32 -10.14 15.17 19.58
CA PRO A 32 -8.87 15.11 18.89
C PRO A 32 -7.72 14.55 19.75
N VAL A 33 -6.87 13.72 19.18
CA VAL A 33 -5.64 13.25 19.83
C VAL A 33 -4.67 14.42 20.02
N HIS A 34 -4.31 14.72 21.26
CA HIS A 34 -3.38 15.80 21.59
C HIS A 34 -1.93 15.32 21.52
N VAL A 35 -1.02 16.22 21.08
CA VAL A 35 0.43 15.93 21.06
C VAL A 35 0.93 15.50 22.45
N SER A 36 0.40 16.09 23.53
CA SER A 36 0.76 15.69 24.90
C SER A 36 0.44 14.23 25.22
N ALA A 37 -0.65 13.68 24.70
CA ALA A 37 -1.00 12.28 24.89
C ALA A 37 -0.03 11.37 24.13
N ILE A 38 0.32 11.74 22.88
CA ILE A 38 1.31 11.04 22.07
C ILE A 38 2.66 11.00 22.79
N LEU A 39 3.12 12.17 23.29
CA LEU A 39 4.40 12.28 23.98
C LEU A 39 4.46 11.46 25.27
N ALA A 40 3.36 11.47 26.04
CA ALA A 40 3.25 10.67 27.26
C ALA A 40 3.35 9.17 26.96
N ARG A 41 2.71 8.70 25.87
CA ARG A 41 2.74 7.31 25.44
C ARG A 41 4.10 6.91 24.87
N ALA A 42 4.72 7.78 24.08
CA ALA A 42 6.05 7.55 23.49
C ALA A 42 7.20 7.67 24.51
N GLU A 43 6.91 8.15 25.72
CA GLU A 43 7.91 8.46 26.75
C GLU A 43 9.00 9.41 26.27
N VAL A 44 8.59 10.46 25.53
CA VAL A 44 9.50 11.47 24.97
C VAL A 44 9.11 12.88 25.42
N SER A 45 10.09 13.79 25.45
CA SER A 45 9.86 15.20 25.78
C SER A 45 9.30 15.98 24.59
N SER A 46 8.63 17.11 24.85
CA SER A 46 8.20 18.04 23.80
C SER A 46 9.40 18.54 22.96
N ARG A 47 10.57 18.72 23.57
CA ARG A 47 11.80 19.09 22.84
C ARG A 47 12.23 17.99 21.86
N ALA A 48 12.08 16.71 22.22
CA ALA A 48 12.36 15.59 21.34
C ALA A 48 11.38 15.58 20.15
N PHE A 49 10.10 15.82 20.40
CA PHE A 49 9.10 15.94 19.34
C PHE A 49 9.48 16.99 18.30
N TYR A 50 9.69 18.25 18.74
CA TYR A 50 10.02 19.35 17.82
C TYR A 50 11.40 19.26 17.16
N ARG A 51 12.20 18.27 17.52
CA ARG A 51 13.42 17.89 16.81
C ARG A 51 13.13 17.06 15.57
N HIS A 52 12.01 16.30 15.56
CA HIS A 52 11.63 15.36 14.50
C HIS A 52 10.47 15.85 13.65
N PHE A 53 9.57 16.65 14.22
CA PHE A 53 8.33 17.08 13.58
C PHE A 53 8.04 18.55 13.90
N GLU A 54 7.75 19.35 12.87
CA GLU A 54 7.44 20.76 13.03
C GLU A 54 6.03 20.98 13.63
N SER A 55 5.13 20.05 13.37
CA SER A 55 3.73 20.09 13.78
C SER A 55 3.13 18.69 13.92
N LYS A 56 1.89 18.61 14.42
CA LYS A 56 1.09 17.40 14.43
C LYS A 56 0.74 16.95 13.00
N ASP A 57 0.48 17.90 12.11
CA ASP A 57 0.21 17.61 10.70
C ASP A 57 1.43 16.95 10.03
N ASP A 58 2.64 17.48 10.31
CA ASP A 58 3.89 16.91 9.81
C ASP A 58 4.11 15.46 10.29
N LEU A 59 3.83 15.20 11.57
CA LEU A 59 3.83 13.84 12.11
C LEU A 59 2.83 12.93 11.38
N PHE A 60 1.62 13.40 11.12
CA PHE A 60 0.60 12.64 10.41
C PHE A 60 1.02 12.33 8.96
N LEU A 61 1.60 13.32 8.26
CA LEU A 61 2.14 13.10 6.92
C LEU A 61 3.32 12.13 6.92
N ALA A 62 4.18 12.20 7.92
CA ALA A 62 5.29 11.24 8.07
C ALA A 62 4.79 9.81 8.30
N MET A 63 3.73 9.62 9.10
CA MET A 63 3.09 8.32 9.28
C MET A 63 2.55 7.77 7.96
N LEU A 64 1.81 8.60 7.20
CA LEU A 64 1.27 8.24 5.90
C LEU A 64 2.40 7.86 4.92
N GLY A 65 3.48 8.65 4.89
CA GLY A 65 4.63 8.44 4.01
C GLY A 65 5.38 7.14 4.30
N GLN A 66 5.56 6.78 5.57
CA GLN A 66 6.32 5.59 5.95
C GLN A 66 5.71 4.30 5.39
N VAL A 67 4.40 4.11 5.53
CA VAL A 67 3.74 2.90 5.01
C VAL A 67 3.62 2.93 3.49
N THR A 68 3.41 4.13 2.93
CA THR A 68 3.38 4.30 1.47
C THR A 68 4.71 3.91 0.84
N GLU A 69 5.83 4.32 1.44
CA GLU A 69 7.15 4.01 0.91
C GLU A 69 7.48 2.51 1.02
N LEU A 70 7.15 1.87 2.14
CA LEU A 70 7.33 0.42 2.29
C LEU A 70 6.56 -0.36 1.21
N LEU A 71 5.32 0.03 0.95
CA LEU A 71 4.52 -0.58 -0.11
C LEU A 71 5.11 -0.28 -1.50
N ALA A 72 5.49 0.97 -1.76
CA ALA A 72 6.05 1.38 -3.05
C ALA A 72 7.32 0.61 -3.40
N VAL A 73 8.26 0.48 -2.46
CA VAL A 73 9.49 -0.30 -2.65
C VAL A 73 9.15 -1.75 -3.02
N ALA A 74 8.23 -2.39 -2.29
CA ALA A 74 7.85 -3.76 -2.57
C ALA A 74 7.16 -3.95 -3.94
N LEU A 75 6.43 -2.93 -4.43
CA LEU A 75 5.80 -2.95 -5.75
C LEU A 75 6.80 -2.65 -6.87
N ASP A 76 7.76 -1.76 -6.62
CA ASP A 76 8.84 -1.45 -7.56
C ASP A 76 9.77 -2.66 -7.78
N GLU A 77 10.05 -3.45 -6.73
CA GLU A 77 10.80 -4.70 -6.85
C GLU A 77 10.12 -5.70 -7.80
N ILE A 78 8.78 -5.78 -7.76
CA ILE A 78 7.99 -6.62 -8.67
C ILE A 78 8.04 -6.08 -10.10
N ALA A 79 8.05 -4.76 -10.26
CA ALA A 79 8.06 -4.10 -11.56
C ALA A 79 9.47 -3.94 -12.17
N ALA A 80 10.53 -4.23 -11.39
CA ALA A 80 11.91 -4.03 -11.84
C ALA A 80 12.23 -4.89 -13.07
N PRO A 81 12.85 -4.33 -14.12
CA PRO A 81 13.20 -5.08 -15.32
C PRO A 81 14.14 -6.26 -15.07
N ASP A 82 14.99 -6.13 -14.03
CA ASP A 82 16.00 -7.09 -13.61
C ASP A 82 15.56 -7.92 -12.39
N ALA A 83 14.26 -8.05 -12.15
CA ALA A 83 13.74 -8.86 -11.06
C ALA A 83 14.24 -10.31 -11.13
N PRO A 84 14.59 -10.93 -9.99
CA PRO A 84 15.11 -12.30 -9.98
C PRO A 84 14.19 -13.29 -10.69
N GLY A 85 14.77 -14.08 -11.60
CA GLY A 85 14.03 -15.09 -12.37
C GLY A 85 13.36 -14.55 -13.62
N ASP A 86 13.52 -13.26 -13.96
CA ASP A 86 12.95 -12.60 -15.15
C ASP A 86 11.48 -13.02 -15.43
N PRO A 87 10.57 -12.75 -14.50
CA PRO A 87 9.18 -13.15 -14.63
C PRO A 87 8.50 -12.39 -15.77
N ASP A 88 7.66 -13.09 -16.54
CA ASP A 88 6.86 -12.49 -17.61
C ASP A 88 5.88 -11.43 -17.07
N PRO A 89 5.39 -10.48 -17.90
CA PRO A 89 4.51 -9.41 -17.47
C PRO A 89 3.22 -9.87 -16.79
N LEU A 90 2.66 -11.02 -17.18
CA LEU A 90 1.48 -11.59 -16.55
C LEU A 90 1.77 -12.09 -15.12
N SER A 91 2.91 -12.74 -14.94
CA SER A 91 3.38 -13.16 -13.62
C SER A 91 3.66 -11.95 -12.71
N ARG A 92 4.22 -10.87 -13.24
CA ARG A 92 4.43 -9.60 -12.52
C ARG A 92 3.12 -8.93 -12.13
N LEU A 93 2.14 -8.87 -13.03
CA LEU A 93 0.80 -8.35 -12.73
C LEU A 93 0.13 -9.14 -11.60
N ARG A 94 0.19 -10.46 -11.64
CA ARG A 94 -0.32 -11.34 -10.59
C ARG A 94 0.38 -11.09 -9.26
N ALA A 95 1.71 -11.02 -9.25
CA ALA A 95 2.49 -10.73 -8.05
C ALA A 95 2.16 -9.34 -7.47
N TRP A 96 1.93 -8.34 -8.31
CA TRP A 96 1.49 -7.01 -7.90
C TRP A 96 0.11 -7.07 -7.23
N LEU A 97 -0.86 -7.76 -7.83
CA LEU A 97 -2.18 -7.97 -7.23
C LEU A 97 -2.07 -8.75 -5.92
N ASP A 98 -1.30 -9.82 -5.89
CA ASP A 98 -1.09 -10.64 -4.69
C ASP A 98 -0.49 -9.81 -3.55
N ARG A 99 0.48 -8.94 -3.84
CA ARG A 99 1.05 -8.03 -2.85
C ARG A 99 0.00 -7.09 -2.28
N MET A 100 -0.83 -6.48 -3.13
CA MET A 100 -1.90 -5.57 -2.72
C MET A 100 -2.92 -6.26 -1.81
N PHE A 101 -3.35 -7.46 -2.17
CA PHE A 101 -4.38 -8.21 -1.41
C PHE A 101 -3.83 -8.95 -0.19
N THR A 102 -2.58 -9.40 -0.20
CA THR A 102 -1.93 -10.01 0.98
C THR A 102 -1.78 -8.99 2.11
N LEU A 103 -1.37 -7.77 1.77
CA LEU A 103 -1.32 -6.68 2.75
C LEU A 103 -2.70 -6.40 3.34
N ALA A 104 -3.76 -6.45 2.52
CA ALA A 104 -5.13 -6.24 2.98
C ALA A 104 -5.62 -7.30 3.99
N SER A 105 -5.02 -8.48 3.99
CA SER A 105 -5.37 -9.57 4.92
C SER A 105 -4.67 -9.44 6.28
N SER A 106 -3.72 -8.53 6.43
CA SER A 106 -2.99 -8.35 7.69
C SER A 106 -3.78 -7.49 8.66
N THR A 107 -3.77 -7.88 9.93
CA THR A 107 -4.34 -7.08 11.02
C THR A 107 -3.69 -5.69 11.11
N GLU A 108 -2.41 -5.60 10.79
CA GLU A 108 -1.67 -4.35 10.76
C GLU A 108 -2.18 -3.39 9.69
N LEU A 109 -2.48 -3.89 8.48
CA LEU A 109 -3.04 -3.03 7.45
C LEU A 109 -4.46 -2.56 7.80
N HIS A 110 -5.29 -3.41 8.40
CA HIS A 110 -6.62 -2.99 8.86
C HIS A 110 -6.52 -1.84 9.88
N ARG A 111 -5.63 -1.97 10.85
CA ARG A 111 -5.32 -0.87 11.79
C ARG A 111 -4.86 0.38 11.06
N TYR A 112 -3.95 0.19 10.10
CA TYR A 112 -3.41 1.29 9.30
C TYR A 112 -4.49 2.00 8.47
N LEU A 113 -5.30 1.28 7.73
CA LEU A 113 -6.39 1.87 6.92
C LEU A 113 -7.40 2.61 7.78
N ALA A 114 -7.74 2.06 8.97
CA ALA A 114 -8.63 2.72 9.92
C ALA A 114 -8.06 4.07 10.40
N VAL A 115 -6.76 4.13 10.66
CA VAL A 115 -6.08 5.37 11.10
C VAL A 115 -5.92 6.37 9.95
N VAL A 116 -5.41 5.92 8.80
CA VAL A 116 -5.10 6.80 7.66
C VAL A 116 -6.34 7.49 7.11
N ASP A 117 -7.49 6.84 7.16
CA ASP A 117 -8.75 7.39 6.67
C ASP A 117 -9.63 8.00 7.79
N CYS A 118 -9.13 8.12 9.02
CA CYS A 118 -9.89 8.79 10.09
C CYS A 118 -10.01 10.31 9.82
N ASP A 119 -11.04 10.93 10.40
CA ASP A 119 -11.34 12.35 10.18
C ASP A 119 -10.19 13.26 10.60
N GLU A 120 -9.46 12.87 11.63
CA GLU A 120 -8.34 13.62 12.15
C GLU A 120 -7.16 13.65 11.18
N MET A 121 -6.81 12.52 10.59
CA MET A 121 -5.81 12.43 9.53
C MET A 121 -6.22 13.20 8.29
N ARG A 122 -7.49 13.09 7.87
CA ARG A 122 -8.04 13.80 6.70
C ARG A 122 -8.03 15.32 6.85
N SER A 123 -8.07 15.81 8.09
CA SER A 123 -8.03 17.24 8.40
C SER A 123 -6.62 17.81 8.40
N ALA A 124 -5.58 17.00 8.40
CA ALA A 124 -4.19 17.44 8.41
C ALA A 124 -3.86 18.24 7.12
N LYS A 125 -3.14 19.34 7.31
CA LYS A 125 -2.68 20.16 6.19
C LYS A 125 -1.70 19.37 5.32
N GLY A 126 -1.98 19.31 4.02
CA GLY A 126 -1.17 18.53 3.06
C GLY A 126 -1.61 17.07 2.89
N TYR A 127 -2.63 16.60 3.63
CA TYR A 127 -3.11 15.21 3.53
C TYR A 127 -3.51 14.81 2.10
N ARG A 128 -4.24 15.68 1.37
CA ARG A 128 -4.69 15.38 0.01
C ARG A 128 -3.53 15.18 -0.95
N GLU A 129 -2.54 16.06 -0.88
CA GLU A 129 -1.33 16.01 -1.69
C GLU A 129 -0.52 14.74 -1.39
N ALA A 130 -0.35 14.41 -0.12
CA ALA A 130 0.36 13.20 0.29
C ALA A 130 -0.36 11.92 -0.16
N ARG A 131 -1.69 11.89 -0.07
CA ARG A 131 -2.50 10.76 -0.57
C ARG A 131 -2.42 10.63 -2.08
N GLU A 132 -2.43 11.74 -2.81
CA GLU A 132 -2.27 11.75 -4.26
C GLU A 132 -0.88 11.26 -4.68
N GLN A 133 0.18 11.74 -4.03
CA GLN A 133 1.54 11.24 -4.27
C GLN A 133 1.65 9.73 -4.01
N SER A 134 1.03 9.24 -2.93
CA SER A 134 0.95 7.82 -2.60
C SER A 134 0.24 7.01 -3.69
N ARG A 135 -0.82 7.56 -4.27
CA ARG A 135 -1.57 6.95 -5.37
C ARG A 135 -0.72 6.85 -6.63
N VAL A 136 -0.15 7.97 -7.06
CA VAL A 136 0.71 8.04 -8.26
C VAL A 136 1.90 7.08 -8.13
N ARG A 137 2.51 7.01 -6.96
CA ARG A 137 3.65 6.12 -6.70
C ARG A 137 3.29 4.63 -6.87
N ARG A 138 2.11 4.21 -6.39
CA ARG A 138 1.63 2.82 -6.60
C ARG A 138 1.28 2.54 -8.06
N GLU A 139 0.66 3.49 -8.73
CA GLU A 139 0.29 3.36 -10.15
C GLU A 139 1.51 3.27 -11.05
N SER A 140 2.61 3.95 -10.72
CA SER A 140 3.82 3.93 -11.56
C SER A 140 4.44 2.54 -11.70
N SER A 141 4.42 1.71 -10.67
CA SER A 141 4.88 0.32 -10.76
C SER A 141 3.99 -0.52 -11.67
N LEU A 142 2.67 -0.30 -11.60
CA LEU A 142 1.72 -0.98 -12.47
C LEU A 142 1.86 -0.54 -13.93
N VAL A 143 2.02 0.77 -14.18
CA VAL A 143 2.32 1.31 -15.54
C VAL A 143 3.55 0.60 -16.13
N ALA A 144 4.63 0.45 -15.36
CA ALA A 144 5.84 -0.23 -15.84
C ALA A 144 5.55 -1.70 -16.24
N ILE A 145 4.78 -2.44 -15.45
CA ILE A 145 4.39 -3.82 -15.77
C ILE A 145 3.54 -3.87 -17.03
N LEU A 146 2.56 -2.98 -17.16
CA LEU A 146 1.69 -2.94 -18.34
C LEU A 146 2.45 -2.55 -19.60
N ALA A 147 3.39 -1.60 -19.51
CA ALA A 147 4.25 -1.21 -20.62
C ALA A 147 5.16 -2.36 -21.09
N MET A 148 5.68 -3.18 -20.17
CA MET A 148 6.41 -4.41 -20.53
C MET A 148 5.52 -5.37 -21.32
N GLY A 149 4.28 -5.60 -20.85
CA GLY A 149 3.32 -6.47 -21.50
C GLY A 149 2.83 -5.96 -22.87
N LEU A 150 2.79 -4.64 -23.06
CA LEU A 150 2.54 -4.04 -24.38
C LEU A 150 3.72 -4.30 -25.31
N ALA A 151 4.94 -4.13 -24.83
CA ALA A 151 6.15 -4.24 -25.62
C ALA A 151 6.43 -5.69 -26.11
N ASP A 152 6.11 -6.70 -25.28
CA ASP A 152 6.27 -8.12 -25.64
C ASP A 152 5.01 -8.75 -26.28
N GLY A 153 3.90 -7.99 -26.33
CA GLY A 153 2.63 -8.42 -26.93
C GLY A 153 1.75 -9.28 -26.02
N SER A 154 2.13 -9.50 -24.76
CA SER A 154 1.30 -10.26 -23.79
C SER A 154 0.06 -9.49 -23.35
N PHE A 155 0.08 -8.14 -23.44
CA PHE A 155 -1.05 -7.25 -23.17
C PHE A 155 -1.41 -6.40 -24.41
N PRO A 156 -1.95 -6.99 -25.48
CA PRO A 156 -2.06 -6.34 -26.79
C PRO A 156 -3.03 -5.16 -26.87
N LEU A 157 -3.96 -5.04 -25.90
CA LEU A 157 -4.97 -3.97 -25.88
C LEU A 157 -4.70 -2.92 -24.81
N THR A 158 -3.58 -2.99 -24.08
CA THR A 158 -3.33 -2.09 -22.96
C THR A 158 -2.98 -0.67 -23.41
N GLU A 159 -3.53 0.30 -22.69
CA GLU A 159 -3.07 1.69 -22.59
C GLU A 159 -2.47 1.85 -21.18
N PRO A 160 -1.13 1.70 -20.99
CA PRO A 160 -0.53 1.46 -19.68
C PRO A 160 -0.93 2.46 -18.60
N GLU A 161 -0.95 3.77 -18.90
CA GLU A 161 -1.31 4.81 -17.93
C GLU A 161 -2.81 4.75 -17.55
N SER A 162 -3.69 4.62 -18.56
CA SER A 162 -5.14 4.59 -18.36
C SER A 162 -5.57 3.33 -17.62
N ASP A 163 -5.03 2.18 -18.03
CA ASP A 163 -5.38 0.89 -17.43
C ASP A 163 -4.82 0.73 -16.03
N ALA A 164 -3.62 1.26 -15.76
CA ALA A 164 -3.07 1.26 -14.41
C ALA A 164 -3.97 2.03 -13.44
N ILE A 165 -4.49 3.21 -13.84
CA ILE A 165 -5.44 3.99 -13.05
C ILE A 165 -6.73 3.18 -12.80
N ALA A 166 -7.28 2.55 -13.84
CA ALA A 166 -8.52 1.78 -13.74
C ALA A 166 -8.38 0.55 -12.84
N ILE A 167 -7.29 -0.22 -13.01
CA ILE A 167 -6.99 -1.41 -12.20
C ILE A 167 -6.73 -1.00 -10.74
N ALA A 168 -5.91 0.03 -10.50
CA ALA A 168 -5.62 0.52 -9.16
C ALA A 168 -6.88 1.07 -8.45
N ALA A 169 -7.79 1.72 -9.17
CA ALA A 169 -9.07 2.18 -8.65
C ALA A 169 -9.96 0.99 -8.24
N LEU A 170 -10.00 -0.07 -9.06
CA LEU A 170 -10.77 -1.28 -8.73
C LEU A 170 -10.18 -2.01 -7.50
N VAL A 171 -8.84 -2.14 -7.42
CA VAL A 171 -8.15 -2.66 -6.24
C VAL A 171 -8.53 -1.85 -5.01
N SER A 172 -8.41 -0.52 -5.06
CA SER A 172 -8.76 0.37 -3.95
C SER A 172 -10.22 0.20 -3.52
N ARG A 173 -11.15 0.06 -4.46
CA ARG A 173 -12.58 -0.18 -4.19
C ARG A 173 -12.81 -1.51 -3.47
N GLU A 174 -12.12 -2.58 -3.88
CA GLU A 174 -12.24 -3.89 -3.22
C GLU A 174 -11.63 -3.84 -1.80
N LEU A 175 -10.47 -3.21 -1.62
CA LEU A 175 -9.77 -3.11 -0.33
C LEU A 175 -10.54 -2.26 0.70
N THR A 176 -11.31 -1.27 0.27
CA THR A 176 -12.15 -0.43 1.15
C THR A 176 -13.55 -0.99 1.37
N SER A 177 -13.88 -2.11 0.73
CA SER A 177 -15.19 -2.75 0.91
C SER A 177 -15.25 -3.46 2.28
N ALA A 178 -16.41 -3.39 2.97
CA ALA A 178 -16.60 -4.09 4.24
C ALA A 178 -16.39 -5.62 4.14
N ARG A 179 -16.44 -6.19 2.94
CA ARG A 179 -16.23 -7.62 2.70
C ARG A 179 -14.78 -8.05 2.85
N ILE A 180 -13.82 -7.13 2.71
CA ILE A 180 -12.39 -7.46 2.80
C ILE A 180 -11.97 -7.86 4.23
N TYR A 181 -12.80 -7.55 5.24
CA TYR A 181 -12.58 -7.98 6.61
C TYR A 181 -12.88 -9.47 6.84
N ASP A 182 -13.52 -10.14 5.89
CA ASP A 182 -13.66 -11.59 5.87
C ASP A 182 -12.50 -12.20 5.06
N PRO A 183 -11.58 -12.96 5.69
CA PRO A 183 -10.44 -13.56 4.98
C PRO A 183 -10.84 -14.45 3.79
N ALA A 184 -12.04 -15.04 3.83
CA ALA A 184 -12.55 -15.85 2.71
C ALA A 184 -12.91 -15.00 1.48
N GLN A 185 -13.15 -13.71 1.65
CA GLN A 185 -13.50 -12.79 0.54
C GLN A 185 -12.28 -12.21 -0.17
N VAL A 186 -11.11 -12.24 0.47
CA VAL A 186 -9.88 -11.67 -0.10
C VAL A 186 -9.49 -12.35 -1.42
N PRO A 187 -9.41 -13.68 -1.52
CA PRO A 187 -9.12 -14.35 -2.79
C PRO A 187 -10.20 -14.07 -3.84
N VAL A 188 -11.47 -14.02 -3.44
CA VAL A 188 -12.60 -13.75 -4.35
C VAL A 188 -12.50 -12.33 -4.95
N ALA A 189 -12.16 -11.34 -4.12
CA ALA A 189 -11.96 -9.96 -4.56
C ALA A 189 -10.76 -9.85 -5.50
N ARG A 190 -9.64 -10.46 -5.12
CA ARG A 190 -8.41 -10.53 -5.93
C ARG A 190 -8.68 -11.14 -7.31
N ASP A 191 -9.36 -12.29 -7.39
CA ASP A 191 -9.70 -12.96 -8.64
C ASP A 191 -10.66 -12.15 -9.51
N ARG A 192 -11.55 -11.37 -8.89
CA ARG A 192 -12.44 -10.45 -9.61
C ARG A 192 -11.65 -9.37 -10.31
N VAL A 193 -10.68 -8.77 -9.61
CA VAL A 193 -9.81 -7.75 -10.19
C VAL A 193 -8.96 -8.33 -11.31
N GLU A 194 -8.32 -9.49 -11.10
CA GLU A 194 -7.51 -10.15 -12.13
C GLU A 194 -8.33 -10.43 -13.39
N ARG A 195 -9.50 -11.04 -13.26
CA ARG A 195 -10.38 -11.31 -14.43
C ARG A 195 -10.79 -10.05 -15.17
N PHE A 196 -11.02 -8.94 -14.46
CA PHE A 196 -11.30 -7.65 -15.09
C PHE A 196 -10.07 -7.15 -15.86
N ALA A 197 -8.91 -7.11 -15.18
CA ALA A 197 -7.65 -6.65 -15.77
C ALA A 197 -7.28 -7.46 -17.02
N LEU A 198 -7.28 -8.78 -16.95
CA LEU A 198 -6.92 -9.63 -18.10
C LEU A 198 -7.81 -9.39 -19.33
N ARG A 199 -9.11 -9.16 -19.12
CA ARG A 199 -10.02 -8.83 -20.22
C ARG A 199 -9.73 -7.45 -20.82
N ALA A 200 -9.47 -6.46 -19.99
CA ALA A 200 -9.16 -5.10 -20.44
C ALA A 200 -7.83 -5.08 -21.23
N LEU A 201 -6.83 -5.81 -20.75
CA LEU A 201 -5.51 -5.92 -21.38
C LEU A 201 -5.50 -6.81 -22.64
N GLY A 202 -6.62 -7.45 -22.99
CA GLY A 202 -6.72 -8.31 -24.17
C GLY A 202 -6.07 -9.69 -23.99
N VAL A 203 -5.84 -10.12 -22.75
CA VAL A 203 -5.32 -11.46 -22.48
C VAL A 203 -6.42 -12.48 -22.71
N VAL A 204 -6.30 -13.24 -23.80
CA VAL A 204 -7.22 -14.34 -24.09
C VAL A 204 -6.91 -15.49 -23.13
N ALA A 205 -7.88 -15.88 -22.30
CA ALA A 205 -7.75 -17.13 -21.55
C ALA A 205 -7.49 -18.25 -22.55
N ALA A 206 -6.35 -18.95 -22.44
CA ALA A 206 -6.11 -20.14 -23.22
C ALA A 206 -7.28 -21.10 -22.93
N ASN A 207 -8.22 -21.21 -23.87
CA ASN A 207 -9.22 -22.25 -23.85
C ASN A 207 -8.46 -23.57 -23.83
N THR A 208 -8.58 -24.31 -22.76
CA THR A 208 -8.29 -25.75 -22.73
C THR A 208 -9.29 -26.38 -23.71
N VAL A 209 -8.90 -26.40 -24.99
CA VAL A 209 -9.60 -27.24 -25.96
C VAL A 209 -9.33 -28.66 -25.50
N ASN A 210 -10.30 -29.23 -24.81
CA ASN A 210 -10.40 -30.66 -24.61
C ASN A 210 -10.41 -31.30 -26.01
N SER A 211 -9.25 -31.83 -26.39
CA SER A 211 -9.10 -32.71 -27.53
C SER A 211 -9.67 -34.07 -27.13
N ASP A 212 -10.99 -34.15 -26.93
CA ASP A 212 -11.75 -35.40 -26.97
C ASP A 212 -12.49 -35.43 -28.30
N THR A 213 -11.76 -35.80 -29.31
CA THR A 213 -12.36 -36.44 -30.49
C THR A 213 -11.58 -37.71 -30.73
N THR A 214 -11.98 -38.73 -30.00
CA THR A 214 -11.58 -40.09 -30.18
C THR A 214 -12.41 -40.70 -31.32
N ALA A 215 -11.70 -41.28 -32.23
CA ALA A 215 -11.94 -42.52 -32.94
C ALA A 215 -13.37 -43.12 -32.96
N GLN A 216 -13.88 -43.23 -34.12
CA GLN A 216 -14.47 -44.46 -34.65
C GLN A 216 -13.98 -44.72 -36.06
#